data_712f4a12258eaeb3bd4f8eb9b19d6386
#
_entry.id   712f4a12258eaeb3bd4f8eb9b19d6386
#
_cell.length_a   1.000
_cell.length_b   1.000
_cell.length_c   1.000
_cell.angle_alpha   90.00
_cell.angle_beta   90.00
_cell.angle_gamma   90.00
#
_symmetry.space_group_name_H-M   'P 1'
#
loop_
_entity.id
_entity.type
_entity.pdbx_description
1 polymer ?
#
loop_
_entity_poly.entity_id
_entity_poly.type
_entity_poly.pdbx_seq_one_letter_code
_entity_poly.pdbx_strand_id
1 'polypeptide(L)'
;MTRLFSWAAALSVVSVFSVSQVSAYVGEVHNYTRRATTGNGWDIDGKSFDYVIVGGGTAGLVLANRLSADGSNSVAVIEAGPSGYEDNDKFIVPSAMLYDSAVNTQYDWQYKTTSQKHLNGKEKSWPRGKVLGGSSAINGLYYVRPSREEADAWAELAGKNGWNHWGWDNLLNGMKKSEKLQTPLKSVREQAHIEYDGSSHGRNGPIHTTWPAVTYGPVGAFIESASKVAVPRVKDAYGGENHGTYVALSSMNKRNWQRSFSRNEYLDPISDRNNLQVLTGHLVTQVIFDRSDKNHVQATGVHYKASVDEVEHTVHANKEVILCAGAINTPQILQLSGIGSSDLLNRHGIDVVVDLPGVGENLQDHISFGLSFRVKNDKDVAPQQITGNKKTDSYVNSAVSYVNFESLF
;
A
#
# COMPACT_ATOMS: atom_id res chain seq x y z
N MET A 1 -30.53 -56.78 -8.31
CA MET A 1 -29.42 -57.05 -9.21
C MET A 1 -29.06 -55.78 -9.92
N THR A 2 -28.15 -55.08 -9.33
CA THR A 2 -26.85 -54.54 -9.76
C THR A 2 -26.72 -54.14 -11.23
N ARG A 3 -26.55 -52.85 -11.45
CA ARG A 3 -25.56 -52.33 -12.41
C ARG A 3 -25.06 -50.97 -11.94
N LEU A 4 -23.93 -50.98 -11.28
CA LEU A 4 -22.99 -49.89 -11.18
C LEU A 4 -22.32 -49.76 -12.57
N PHE A 5 -22.39 -48.55 -13.16
CA PHE A 5 -21.49 -48.18 -14.25
C PHE A 5 -20.65 -46.99 -13.81
N SER A 6 -19.35 -47.23 -13.88
CA SER A 6 -18.26 -46.37 -13.50
C SER A 6 -18.18 -45.07 -14.30
N TRP A 7 -18.12 -43.94 -13.61
CA TRP A 7 -17.75 -42.64 -14.15
C TRP A 7 -16.27 -42.38 -13.81
N ALA A 8 -15.38 -43.02 -14.48
CA ALA A 8 -13.93 -42.86 -14.23
C ALA A 8 -13.08 -42.56 -15.47
N ALA A 9 -13.70 -42.17 -16.61
CA ALA A 9 -12.94 -42.02 -17.87
C ALA A 9 -13.08 -40.70 -18.61
N ALA A 10 -13.70 -39.64 -18.03
CA ALA A 10 -13.89 -38.38 -18.73
C ALA A 10 -13.17 -37.16 -18.12
N LEU A 11 -12.31 -37.34 -17.12
CA LEU A 11 -11.65 -36.24 -16.40
C LEU A 11 -10.15 -36.07 -16.69
N SER A 12 -9.58 -36.83 -17.64
CA SER A 12 -8.13 -36.82 -17.87
C SER A 12 -7.63 -36.08 -19.11
N VAL A 13 -8.50 -35.42 -19.89
CA VAL A 13 -8.08 -34.78 -21.14
C VAL A 13 -8.09 -33.22 -21.08
N VAL A 14 -8.74 -32.60 -20.09
CA VAL A 14 -8.81 -31.12 -20.00
C VAL A 14 -7.65 -30.53 -19.18
N SER A 15 -6.94 -31.34 -18.40
CA SER A 15 -5.89 -30.84 -17.50
C SER A 15 -4.47 -30.73 -18.10
N VAL A 16 -4.25 -31.22 -19.33
CA VAL A 16 -2.90 -31.28 -19.92
C VAL A 16 -2.54 -30.04 -20.75
N PHE A 17 -3.52 -29.27 -21.24
CA PHE A 17 -3.23 -28.12 -22.10
C PHE A 17 -3.01 -26.78 -21.38
N SER A 18 -3.32 -26.67 -20.08
CA SER A 18 -3.10 -25.42 -19.31
C SER A 18 -1.77 -25.37 -18.57
N VAL A 19 -1.12 -26.50 -18.32
CA VAL A 19 0.10 -26.58 -17.48
C VAL A 19 1.37 -26.23 -18.27
N SER A 20 1.41 -26.47 -19.57
CA SER A 20 2.63 -26.23 -20.38
C SER A 20 2.91 -24.77 -20.71
N GLN A 21 1.91 -23.88 -20.68
CA GLN A 21 2.13 -22.44 -20.94
C GLN A 21 2.47 -21.64 -19.68
N VAL A 22 2.14 -22.14 -18.48
CA VAL A 22 2.46 -21.45 -17.22
C VAL A 22 3.91 -21.71 -16.77
N SER A 23 4.52 -22.80 -17.27
CA SER A 23 5.88 -23.21 -16.86
C SER A 23 7.01 -22.30 -17.39
N ALA A 24 6.75 -21.45 -18.39
CA ALA A 24 7.77 -20.60 -19.01
C ALA A 24 7.95 -19.22 -18.35
N TYR A 25 7.18 -18.88 -17.31
CA TYR A 25 7.16 -17.54 -16.71
C TYR A 25 7.70 -17.45 -15.29
N VAL A 26 8.54 -18.39 -14.88
CA VAL A 26 9.28 -18.22 -13.62
C VAL A 26 10.54 -17.42 -13.91
N GLY A 27 10.41 -16.11 -13.91
CA GLY A 27 11.54 -15.22 -13.83
C GLY A 27 12.34 -15.49 -12.55
N GLU A 28 13.65 -15.40 -12.67
CA GLU A 28 14.62 -15.61 -11.60
C GLU A 28 14.19 -14.91 -10.31
N VAL A 29 14.12 -15.66 -9.23
CA VAL A 29 14.08 -15.10 -7.88
C VAL A 29 15.45 -14.45 -7.70
N HIS A 30 15.51 -13.15 -7.85
CA HIS A 30 16.72 -12.41 -7.53
C HIS A 30 16.99 -12.58 -6.04
N ASN A 31 18.09 -13.25 -5.72
CA ASN A 31 18.66 -13.27 -4.38
C ASN A 31 19.21 -11.88 -4.09
N TYR A 32 18.35 -10.96 -3.65
CA TYR A 32 18.80 -9.66 -3.19
C TYR A 32 19.64 -9.83 -1.92
N THR A 33 20.87 -9.39 -1.98
CA THR A 33 21.78 -9.42 -0.83
C THR A 33 21.29 -8.42 0.23
N ARG A 34 21.08 -8.91 1.44
CA ARG A 34 20.48 -8.22 2.60
C ARG A 34 21.38 -7.11 3.21
N ARG A 35 22.11 -6.34 2.44
CA ARG A 35 23.07 -5.35 3.00
C ARG A 35 22.42 -4.09 3.59
N ALA A 36 21.20 -3.75 3.18
CA ALA A 36 20.55 -2.53 3.65
C ALA A 36 19.74 -2.69 4.94
N THR A 37 19.57 -3.93 5.46
CA THR A 37 18.80 -4.15 6.69
C THR A 37 19.73 -4.57 7.82
N THR A 38 19.77 -3.77 8.87
CA THR A 38 20.46 -4.11 10.13
C THR A 38 19.41 -4.56 11.12
N GLY A 39 19.69 -5.62 11.86
CA GLY A 39 18.81 -6.13 12.92
C GLY A 39 19.14 -5.62 14.31
N ASN A 40 20.20 -4.83 14.46
CA ASN A 40 20.73 -4.38 15.75
C ASN A 40 20.56 -2.87 15.91
N GLY A 41 19.83 -2.44 16.94
CA GLY A 41 19.60 -1.02 17.25
C GLY A 41 20.88 -0.20 17.44
N TRP A 42 21.95 -0.84 17.86
CA TRP A 42 23.27 -0.19 18.07
C TRP A 42 23.97 0.22 16.77
N ASP A 43 23.56 -0.33 15.62
CA ASP A 43 24.23 -0.06 14.35
C ASP A 43 24.12 1.40 13.89
N ILE A 44 23.08 2.12 14.32
CA ILE A 44 22.86 3.54 14.00
C ILE A 44 22.82 4.44 15.24
N ASP A 45 23.00 3.87 16.43
CA ASP A 45 22.97 4.62 17.71
C ASP A 45 24.07 5.67 17.76
N GLY A 46 23.72 6.88 18.15
CA GLY A 46 24.62 8.03 18.24
C GLY A 46 25.15 8.53 16.89
N LYS A 47 24.76 7.92 15.76
CA LYS A 47 25.20 8.34 14.43
C LYS A 47 24.36 9.50 13.89
N SER A 48 24.94 10.19 12.90
CA SER A 48 24.27 11.28 12.16
C SER A 48 24.11 10.90 10.70
N PHE A 49 22.92 11.19 10.15
CA PHE A 49 22.58 11.05 8.74
C PHE A 49 22.07 12.38 8.20
N ASP A 50 22.14 12.60 6.90
CA ASP A 50 21.52 13.77 6.29
C ASP A 50 20.00 13.74 6.49
N TYR A 51 19.40 12.56 6.26
CA TYR A 51 17.95 12.34 6.41
C TYR A 51 17.68 11.14 7.31
N VAL A 52 16.77 11.32 8.27
CA VAL A 52 16.23 10.24 9.10
C VAL A 52 14.76 10.08 8.77
N ILE A 53 14.40 8.92 8.19
CA ILE A 53 13.03 8.59 7.77
C ILE A 53 12.41 7.66 8.80
N VAL A 54 11.31 8.08 9.40
CA VAL A 54 10.54 7.33 10.39
C VAL A 54 9.42 6.58 9.70
N GLY A 55 9.58 5.26 9.59
CA GLY A 55 8.67 4.35 8.91
C GLY A 55 9.14 3.92 7.52
N GLY A 56 9.49 2.66 7.36
CA GLY A 56 9.84 1.98 6.10
C GLY A 56 8.60 1.51 5.30
N GLY A 57 7.53 2.29 5.34
CA GLY A 57 6.27 1.99 4.67
C GLY A 57 6.21 2.43 3.22
N THR A 58 4.98 2.58 2.71
CA THR A 58 4.67 2.94 1.32
C THR A 58 5.40 4.22 0.87
N ALA A 59 5.38 5.28 1.67
CA ALA A 59 6.00 6.57 1.35
C ALA A 59 7.49 6.60 1.72
N GLY A 60 7.86 6.07 2.89
CA GLY A 60 9.22 6.16 3.40
C GLY A 60 10.24 5.49 2.49
N LEU A 61 9.92 4.34 1.91
CA LEU A 61 10.83 3.66 0.97
C LEU A 61 10.97 4.38 -0.38
N VAL A 62 9.96 5.12 -0.81
CA VAL A 62 10.08 6.01 -1.98
C VAL A 62 11.09 7.12 -1.71
N LEU A 63 10.99 7.75 -0.53
CA LEU A 63 11.92 8.81 -0.12
C LEU A 63 13.32 8.27 0.09
N ALA A 64 13.47 7.12 0.76
CA ALA A 64 14.76 6.44 0.92
C ALA A 64 15.45 6.20 -0.42
N ASN A 65 14.71 5.68 -1.41
CA ASN A 65 15.22 5.45 -2.75
C ASN A 65 15.70 6.74 -3.41
N ARG A 66 14.91 7.80 -3.34
CA ARG A 66 15.17 9.04 -4.08
C ARG A 66 16.23 9.89 -3.41
N LEU A 67 16.23 10.02 -2.08
CA LEU A 67 17.18 10.82 -1.34
C LEU A 67 18.60 10.21 -1.33
N SER A 68 18.70 8.88 -1.46
CA SER A 68 20.02 8.19 -1.56
C SER A 68 20.51 8.00 -2.99
N ALA A 69 19.80 8.51 -4.02
CA ALA A 69 20.01 8.10 -5.41
C ALA A 69 21.37 8.52 -6.00
N ASP A 70 21.83 9.72 -5.70
CA ASP A 70 23.08 10.27 -6.23
C ASP A 70 24.31 10.02 -5.35
N GLY A 71 24.11 9.36 -4.19
CA GLY A 71 25.20 9.07 -3.26
C GLY A 71 25.66 10.25 -2.40
N SER A 72 25.13 11.46 -2.62
CA SER A 72 25.54 12.67 -1.91
C SER A 72 24.97 12.79 -0.51
N ASN A 73 23.84 12.12 -0.25
CA ASN A 73 23.15 12.15 1.03
C ASN A 73 23.21 10.79 1.72
N SER A 74 23.47 10.81 3.03
CA SER A 74 23.31 9.65 3.90
C SER A 74 21.87 9.57 4.42
N VAL A 75 21.26 8.38 4.35
CA VAL A 75 19.86 8.16 4.70
C VAL A 75 19.73 7.01 5.68
N ALA A 76 19.03 7.24 6.79
CA ALA A 76 18.58 6.20 7.71
C ALA A 76 17.06 6.02 7.63
N VAL A 77 16.59 4.78 7.61
CA VAL A 77 15.18 4.42 7.72
C VAL A 77 14.98 3.57 8.96
N ILE A 78 14.03 3.90 9.81
CA ILE A 78 13.68 3.13 11.01
C ILE A 78 12.26 2.61 10.84
N GLU A 79 12.10 1.28 10.81
CA GLU A 79 10.82 0.58 10.65
C GLU A 79 10.48 -0.21 11.90
N ALA A 80 9.27 -0.03 12.42
CA ALA A 80 8.80 -0.71 13.62
C ALA A 80 8.58 -2.22 13.41
N GLY A 81 8.20 -2.61 12.22
CA GLY A 81 7.97 -4.01 11.86
C GLY A 81 9.22 -4.74 11.41
N PRO A 82 9.14 -6.06 11.25
CA PRO A 82 10.21 -6.86 10.67
C PRO A 82 10.37 -6.59 9.16
N SER A 83 11.43 -7.13 8.59
CA SER A 83 11.69 -7.00 7.15
C SER A 83 10.67 -7.72 6.26
N GLY A 84 10.11 -8.82 6.73
CA GLY A 84 9.18 -9.68 6.01
C GLY A 84 9.81 -10.53 4.91
N TYR A 85 11.15 -10.63 4.85
CA TYR A 85 11.83 -11.48 3.85
C TYR A 85 11.65 -12.97 4.14
N GLU A 86 11.54 -13.34 5.41
CA GLU A 86 11.33 -14.71 5.87
C GLU A 86 10.00 -15.29 5.37
N ASP A 87 8.98 -14.45 5.31
CA ASP A 87 7.61 -14.81 4.89
C ASP A 87 7.24 -14.12 3.56
N ASN A 88 8.22 -13.94 2.67
CA ASN A 88 8.05 -13.15 1.45
C ASN A 88 6.82 -13.54 0.61
N ASP A 89 6.48 -14.81 0.56
CA ASP A 89 5.32 -15.32 -0.18
C ASP A 89 3.99 -14.74 0.33
N LYS A 90 3.88 -14.42 1.63
CA LYS A 90 2.68 -13.76 2.20
C LYS A 90 2.40 -12.39 1.55
N PHE A 91 3.45 -11.75 1.06
CA PHE A 91 3.36 -10.42 0.49
C PHE A 91 3.27 -10.43 -1.02
N ILE A 92 4.14 -11.25 -1.69
CA ILE A 92 4.22 -11.23 -3.16
C ILE A 92 3.13 -12.04 -3.86
N VAL A 93 2.57 -13.06 -3.19
CA VAL A 93 1.53 -13.92 -3.78
C VAL A 93 0.15 -13.33 -3.50
N PRO A 94 -0.59 -12.85 -4.51
CA PRO A 94 -1.90 -12.22 -4.30
C PRO A 94 -2.93 -13.08 -3.56
N SER A 95 -2.86 -14.41 -3.70
CA SER A 95 -3.76 -15.35 -3.00
C SER A 95 -3.55 -15.37 -1.50
N ALA A 96 -2.34 -15.12 -1.03
CA ALA A 96 -2.03 -15.07 0.40
C ALA A 96 -2.89 -14.02 1.12
N MET A 97 -3.30 -12.95 0.42
CA MET A 97 -4.22 -11.95 0.95
C MET A 97 -5.54 -12.53 1.43
N LEU A 98 -6.02 -13.61 0.83
CA LEU A 98 -7.29 -14.25 1.17
C LEU A 98 -7.17 -15.42 2.15
N TYR A 99 -6.06 -16.18 2.10
CA TYR A 99 -5.94 -17.47 2.77
C TYR A 99 -4.81 -17.56 3.79
N ASP A 100 -3.72 -16.86 3.56
CA ASP A 100 -2.58 -16.75 4.47
C ASP A 100 -2.21 -15.27 4.64
N SER A 101 -3.23 -14.49 4.97
CA SER A 101 -3.12 -13.04 5.05
C SER A 101 -2.11 -12.61 6.11
N ALA A 102 -1.37 -11.56 5.81
CA ALA A 102 -0.56 -10.85 6.78
C ALA A 102 -1.39 -10.02 7.79
N VAL A 103 -2.69 -9.83 7.53
CA VAL A 103 -3.62 -9.14 8.43
C VAL A 103 -3.86 -9.98 9.68
N ASN A 104 -3.94 -9.35 10.84
CA ASN A 104 -4.02 -9.97 12.18
C ASN A 104 -2.79 -10.82 12.56
N THR A 105 -1.63 -10.57 11.97
CA THR A 105 -0.34 -11.19 12.33
C THR A 105 0.63 -10.16 12.87
N GLN A 106 1.89 -10.56 13.12
CA GLN A 106 2.98 -9.63 13.49
C GLN A 106 3.25 -8.53 12.44
N TYR A 107 2.77 -8.71 11.23
CA TYR A 107 2.93 -7.78 10.10
C TYR A 107 1.81 -6.72 10.02
N ASP A 108 0.90 -6.74 10.99
CA ASP A 108 -0.24 -5.82 11.11
C ASP A 108 -0.22 -5.13 12.46
N TRP A 109 -0.44 -3.83 12.50
CA TRP A 109 -0.63 -3.08 13.74
C TRP A 109 -1.89 -3.49 14.52
N GLN A 110 -2.83 -4.16 13.87
CA GLN A 110 -4.08 -4.68 14.44
C GLN A 110 -4.93 -3.61 15.14
N TYR A 111 -4.93 -2.40 14.58
CA TYR A 111 -5.73 -1.31 15.15
C TYR A 111 -7.22 -1.62 15.09
N LYS A 112 -7.93 -1.04 16.05
CA LYS A 112 -9.39 -0.99 16.08
C LYS A 112 -9.84 0.43 16.35
N THR A 113 -10.94 0.83 15.72
CA THR A 113 -11.58 2.09 16.07
C THR A 113 -12.20 1.97 17.45
N THR A 114 -12.39 3.10 18.12
CA THR A 114 -13.33 3.16 19.24
C THR A 114 -14.74 2.87 18.75
N SER A 115 -15.66 2.62 19.69
CA SER A 115 -17.08 2.41 19.40
C SER A 115 -17.65 3.58 18.57
N GLN A 116 -18.19 3.28 17.40
CA GLN A 116 -18.68 4.28 16.43
C GLN A 116 -20.19 4.45 16.56
N LYS A 117 -20.65 5.62 16.99
CA LYS A 117 -22.08 5.93 17.19
C LYS A 117 -22.93 5.61 15.95
N HIS A 118 -22.46 6.01 14.77
CA HIS A 118 -23.19 5.83 13.51
C HIS A 118 -23.03 4.43 12.89
N LEU A 119 -22.26 3.54 13.53
CA LEU A 119 -22.16 2.12 13.19
C LEU A 119 -22.78 1.23 14.28
N ASN A 120 -23.84 1.70 14.91
CA ASN A 120 -24.54 0.98 15.99
C ASN A 120 -23.64 0.61 17.17
N GLY A 121 -22.71 1.48 17.54
CA GLY A 121 -21.77 1.26 18.63
C GLY A 121 -20.66 0.24 18.33
N LYS A 122 -20.47 -0.19 17.10
CA LYS A 122 -19.47 -1.20 16.74
C LYS A 122 -18.08 -0.59 16.60
N GLU A 123 -17.10 -1.33 17.08
CA GLU A 123 -15.69 -1.14 16.73
C GLU A 123 -15.40 -1.76 15.36
N LYS A 124 -14.47 -1.17 14.62
CA LYS A 124 -14.01 -1.69 13.34
C LYS A 124 -12.53 -2.03 13.41
N SER A 125 -12.17 -3.21 12.89
CA SER A 125 -10.77 -3.53 12.63
C SER A 125 -10.22 -2.59 11.54
N TRP A 126 -9.01 -2.10 11.77
CA TRP A 126 -8.35 -1.16 10.86
C TRP A 126 -6.91 -1.58 10.58
N PRO A 127 -6.71 -2.60 9.74
CA PRO A 127 -5.39 -3.15 9.45
C PRO A 127 -4.45 -2.11 8.85
N ARG A 128 -3.24 -2.04 9.38
CA ARG A 128 -2.14 -1.22 8.87
C ARG A 128 -0.85 -2.05 8.86
N GLY A 129 -0.11 -2.03 7.76
CA GLY A 129 1.11 -2.81 7.66
C GLY A 129 2.17 -2.39 8.66
N LYS A 130 2.72 -3.37 9.41
CA LYS A 130 3.86 -3.25 10.31
C LYS A 130 5.00 -4.12 9.79
N VAL A 131 5.58 -3.69 8.68
CA VAL A 131 6.59 -4.44 7.90
C VAL A 131 7.21 -3.51 6.87
N LEU A 132 8.40 -3.79 6.37
CA LEU A 132 8.94 -3.06 5.20
C LEU A 132 7.97 -3.11 4.01
N GLY A 133 7.66 -1.94 3.49
CA GLY A 133 6.59 -1.74 2.51
C GLY A 133 5.28 -1.26 3.14
N GLY A 134 5.13 -1.36 4.46
CA GLY A 134 3.96 -0.88 5.19
C GLY A 134 2.65 -1.41 4.63
N SER A 135 1.64 -0.54 4.57
CA SER A 135 0.30 -0.94 4.09
C SER A 135 0.27 -1.34 2.61
N SER A 136 1.26 -0.98 1.78
CA SER A 136 1.35 -1.48 0.41
C SER A 136 1.69 -2.98 0.33
N ALA A 137 2.28 -3.54 1.40
CA ALA A 137 2.57 -4.97 1.51
C ALA A 137 1.35 -5.82 1.83
N ILE A 138 0.35 -5.26 2.55
CA ILE A 138 -0.81 -6.02 3.07
C ILE A 138 -2.16 -5.57 2.52
N ASN A 139 -2.21 -4.53 1.69
CA ASN A 139 -3.46 -4.03 1.09
C ASN A 139 -4.08 -5.00 0.10
N GLY A 140 -5.32 -4.71 -0.32
CA GLY A 140 -6.07 -5.49 -1.30
C GLY A 140 -5.62 -5.35 -2.76
N LEU A 141 -4.45 -4.84 -3.04
CA LEU A 141 -3.87 -4.60 -4.37
C LEU A 141 -4.54 -3.46 -5.17
N TYR A 142 -5.64 -2.90 -4.73
CA TYR A 142 -6.26 -1.80 -5.46
C TYR A 142 -5.29 -0.65 -5.67
N TYR A 143 -5.18 -0.24 -6.91
CA TYR A 143 -4.45 0.95 -7.29
C TYR A 143 -5.46 1.97 -7.81
N VAL A 144 -5.77 2.95 -6.98
CA VAL A 144 -6.74 4.03 -7.27
C VAL A 144 -6.09 5.39 -7.10
N ARG A 145 -6.72 6.41 -7.62
CA ARG A 145 -6.30 7.81 -7.46
C ARG A 145 -7.48 8.65 -6.96
N PRO A 146 -7.25 9.75 -6.26
CA PRO A 146 -8.30 10.73 -5.96
C PRO A 146 -8.89 11.31 -7.24
N SER A 147 -10.07 11.91 -7.15
CA SER A 147 -10.59 12.76 -8.22
C SER A 147 -9.77 14.04 -8.35
N ARG A 148 -9.96 14.75 -9.46
CA ARG A 148 -9.39 16.08 -9.64
C ARG A 148 -9.89 17.04 -8.55
N GLU A 149 -11.18 17.00 -8.26
CA GLU A 149 -11.82 17.84 -7.26
C GLU A 149 -11.25 17.63 -5.87
N GLU A 150 -11.00 16.37 -5.47
CA GLU A 150 -10.36 16.06 -4.18
C GLU A 150 -8.93 16.61 -4.10
N ALA A 151 -8.16 16.46 -5.16
CA ALA A 151 -6.80 16.97 -5.23
C ALA A 151 -6.77 18.51 -5.18
N ASP A 152 -7.65 19.15 -5.94
CA ASP A 152 -7.75 20.61 -5.99
C ASP A 152 -8.27 21.18 -4.65
N ALA A 153 -9.18 20.46 -3.95
CA ALA A 153 -9.59 20.84 -2.60
C ALA A 153 -8.42 20.80 -1.60
N TRP A 154 -7.49 19.84 -1.73
CA TRP A 154 -6.28 19.85 -0.91
C TRP A 154 -5.38 21.04 -1.21
N ALA A 155 -5.29 21.43 -2.48
CA ALA A 155 -4.54 22.63 -2.87
C ALA A 155 -5.13 23.91 -2.24
N GLU A 156 -6.45 24.03 -2.21
CA GLU A 156 -7.16 25.14 -1.57
C GLU A 156 -6.90 25.17 -0.05
N LEU A 157 -7.04 24.02 0.62
CA LEU A 157 -6.79 23.90 2.06
C LEU A 157 -5.33 24.21 2.44
N ALA A 158 -4.37 23.87 1.57
CA ALA A 158 -2.95 24.17 1.79
C ALA A 158 -2.60 25.66 1.57
N GLY A 159 -3.56 26.49 1.17
CA GLY A 159 -3.43 27.94 1.06
C GLY A 159 -2.61 28.41 -0.14
N LYS A 160 -1.99 29.61 -0.03
CA LYS A 160 -1.43 30.36 -1.17
C LYS A 160 -0.47 29.57 -2.08
N ASN A 161 0.30 28.64 -1.53
CA ASN A 161 1.25 27.82 -2.30
C ASN A 161 0.73 26.41 -2.56
N GLY A 162 -0.49 26.06 -2.11
CA GLY A 162 -1.04 24.72 -2.21
C GLY A 162 -1.09 24.19 -3.65
N TRP A 163 -1.49 25.03 -4.58
CA TRP A 163 -1.59 24.68 -6.00
C TRP A 163 -0.26 24.25 -6.63
N ASN A 164 0.87 24.77 -6.17
CA ASN A 164 2.19 24.41 -6.66
C ASN A 164 2.60 22.98 -6.30
N HIS A 165 1.92 22.35 -5.33
CA HIS A 165 2.29 21.02 -4.81
C HIS A 165 1.13 20.05 -4.86
N TRP A 166 -0.09 20.45 -4.49
CA TRP A 166 -1.23 19.57 -4.22
C TRP A 166 -2.30 19.60 -5.32
N GLY A 167 -2.30 20.59 -6.20
CA GLY A 167 -3.25 20.63 -7.32
C GLY A 167 -3.10 19.45 -8.25
N TRP A 168 -4.20 19.07 -8.91
CA TRP A 168 -4.30 17.85 -9.70
C TRP A 168 -3.12 17.60 -10.64
N ASP A 169 -2.73 18.59 -11.42
CA ASP A 169 -1.70 18.39 -12.46
C ASP A 169 -0.32 18.03 -11.84
N ASN A 170 0.00 18.61 -10.68
CA ASN A 170 1.23 18.27 -9.95
C ASN A 170 1.15 16.88 -9.31
N LEU A 171 0.02 16.56 -8.69
CA LEU A 171 -0.20 15.23 -8.14
C LEU A 171 -0.21 14.16 -9.23
N LEU A 172 -0.89 14.39 -10.36
CA LEU A 172 -0.90 13.45 -11.48
C LEU A 172 0.52 13.20 -12.00
N ASN A 173 1.34 14.23 -12.15
CA ASN A 173 2.74 14.08 -12.54
C ASN A 173 3.54 13.25 -11.53
N GLY A 174 3.33 13.46 -10.24
CA GLY A 174 3.91 12.66 -9.16
C GLY A 174 3.46 11.19 -9.21
N MET A 175 2.17 10.94 -9.37
CA MET A 175 1.59 9.60 -9.49
C MET A 175 2.12 8.86 -10.72
N LYS A 176 2.23 9.54 -11.86
CA LYS A 176 2.82 8.96 -13.10
C LYS A 176 4.30 8.61 -12.94
N LYS A 177 5.06 9.34 -12.11
CA LYS A 177 6.48 8.99 -11.82
C LYS A 177 6.62 7.67 -11.08
N SER A 178 5.63 7.27 -10.29
CA SER A 178 5.67 6.00 -9.56
C SER A 178 5.14 4.83 -10.36
N GLU A 179 4.29 5.06 -11.36
CA GLU A 179 3.55 4.04 -12.09
C GLU A 179 4.30 3.49 -13.30
N LYS A 180 4.15 2.18 -13.52
CA LYS A 180 4.52 1.46 -14.75
C LYS A 180 3.32 0.66 -15.23
N LEU A 181 2.43 1.33 -15.97
CA LEU A 181 1.24 0.70 -16.51
C LEU A 181 1.62 -0.42 -17.50
N GLN A 182 1.04 -1.58 -17.30
CA GLN A 182 1.09 -2.74 -18.20
C GLN A 182 -0.31 -2.99 -18.77
N THR A 183 -0.41 -3.12 -20.07
CA THR A 183 -1.71 -3.30 -20.77
C THR A 183 -2.46 -4.54 -20.29
N PRO A 184 -3.81 -4.53 -20.26
CA PRO A 184 -4.59 -5.72 -19.88
C PRO A 184 -4.39 -6.86 -20.88
N LEU A 185 -4.71 -8.08 -20.47
CA LEU A 185 -4.87 -9.18 -21.41
C LEU A 185 -6.06 -8.88 -22.35
N LYS A 186 -5.96 -9.29 -23.62
CA LYS A 186 -7.01 -9.02 -24.62
C LYS A 186 -8.36 -9.57 -24.19
N SER A 187 -8.41 -10.80 -23.71
CA SER A 187 -9.62 -11.44 -23.20
C SER A 187 -10.28 -10.67 -22.05
N VAL A 188 -9.47 -10.22 -21.09
CA VAL A 188 -9.93 -9.42 -19.94
C VAL A 188 -10.45 -8.07 -20.40
N ARG A 189 -9.73 -7.40 -21.30
CA ARG A 189 -10.13 -6.11 -21.85
C ARG A 189 -11.49 -6.17 -22.54
N GLU A 190 -11.69 -7.20 -23.37
CA GLU A 190 -12.94 -7.39 -24.13
C GLU A 190 -14.10 -7.77 -23.19
N GLN A 191 -13.89 -8.72 -22.28
CA GLN A 191 -14.92 -9.23 -21.38
C GLN A 191 -15.37 -8.22 -20.33
N ALA A 192 -14.46 -7.40 -19.83
CA ALA A 192 -14.73 -6.40 -18.79
C ALA A 192 -14.87 -4.98 -19.35
N HIS A 193 -14.93 -4.83 -20.68
CA HIS A 193 -15.07 -3.55 -21.38
C HIS A 193 -14.06 -2.49 -20.94
N ILE A 194 -12.79 -2.88 -20.72
CA ILE A 194 -11.76 -1.97 -20.21
C ILE A 194 -11.32 -1.01 -21.30
N GLU A 195 -11.47 0.27 -21.00
CA GLU A 195 -10.91 1.38 -21.77
C GLU A 195 -9.99 2.18 -20.85
N TYR A 196 -9.01 2.87 -21.40
CA TYR A 196 -8.13 3.76 -20.66
C TYR A 196 -7.45 4.77 -21.58
N ASP A 197 -7.02 5.88 -21.03
CA ASP A 197 -6.21 6.90 -21.70
C ASP A 197 -4.76 6.78 -21.23
N GLY A 198 -3.87 6.34 -22.12
CA GLY A 198 -2.46 6.20 -21.79
C GLY A 198 -1.76 7.50 -21.40
N SER A 199 -2.35 8.68 -21.62
CA SER A 199 -1.80 9.96 -21.19
C SER A 199 -1.95 10.18 -19.69
N SER A 200 -2.95 9.57 -19.06
CA SER A 200 -3.19 9.63 -17.61
C SER A 200 -2.22 8.75 -16.82
N HIS A 201 -1.49 7.86 -17.47
CA HIS A 201 -0.68 6.83 -16.83
C HIS A 201 0.83 7.03 -16.96
N GLY A 202 1.57 6.52 -15.95
CA GLY A 202 3.02 6.38 -16.00
C GLY A 202 3.45 5.12 -16.72
N ARG A 203 4.65 5.16 -17.35
CA ARG A 203 5.20 4.02 -18.11
C ARG A 203 6.54 3.53 -17.60
N ASN A 204 7.25 4.36 -16.83
CA ASN A 204 8.63 4.13 -16.44
C ASN A 204 8.86 4.15 -14.94
N GLY A 205 7.79 4.26 -14.15
CA GLY A 205 7.90 4.21 -12.69
C GLY A 205 8.21 2.80 -12.17
N PRO A 206 8.60 2.67 -10.92
CA PRO A 206 8.92 1.37 -10.32
C PRO A 206 7.68 0.49 -10.12
N ILE A 207 6.57 1.07 -9.65
CA ILE A 207 5.36 0.31 -9.31
C ILE A 207 4.65 -0.18 -10.56
N HIS A 208 4.63 -1.48 -10.75
CA HIS A 208 3.89 -2.11 -11.82
C HIS A 208 2.40 -2.11 -11.52
N THR A 209 1.60 -1.70 -12.49
CA THR A 209 0.14 -1.72 -12.43
C THR A 209 -0.41 -2.45 -13.64
N THR A 210 -1.46 -3.23 -13.45
CA THR A 210 -2.18 -3.92 -14.52
C THR A 210 -3.60 -4.26 -14.06
N TRP A 211 -4.46 -4.66 -14.97
CA TRP A 211 -5.75 -5.25 -14.64
C TRP A 211 -5.60 -6.72 -14.26
N PRO A 212 -6.61 -7.32 -13.60
CA PRO A 212 -6.60 -8.74 -13.25
C PRO A 212 -6.26 -9.66 -14.42
N ALA A 213 -5.65 -10.82 -14.15
CA ALA A 213 -5.30 -11.81 -15.17
C ALA A 213 -6.55 -12.48 -15.77
N VAL A 214 -7.60 -12.58 -14.98
CA VAL A 214 -8.87 -13.23 -15.33
C VAL A 214 -10.01 -12.31 -14.92
N THR A 215 -11.06 -12.27 -15.71
CA THR A 215 -12.34 -11.66 -15.35
C THR A 215 -13.47 -12.64 -15.67
N TYR A 216 -14.63 -12.39 -15.13
CA TYR A 216 -15.79 -13.25 -15.29
C TYR A 216 -16.91 -12.51 -16.03
N GLY A 217 -17.76 -13.25 -16.74
CA GLY A 217 -18.88 -12.68 -17.50
C GLY A 217 -19.75 -11.68 -16.72
N PRO A 218 -20.12 -11.95 -15.46
CA PRO A 218 -20.89 -11.02 -14.64
C PRO A 218 -20.27 -9.63 -14.45
N VAL A 219 -18.94 -9.48 -14.54
CA VAL A 219 -18.26 -8.17 -14.38
C VAL A 219 -18.65 -7.22 -15.51
N GLY A 220 -18.53 -7.66 -16.76
CA GLY A 220 -18.93 -6.85 -17.93
C GLY A 220 -20.42 -6.56 -17.93
N ALA A 221 -21.25 -7.58 -17.64
CA ALA A 221 -22.70 -7.42 -17.53
C ALA A 221 -23.11 -6.42 -16.44
N PHE A 222 -22.39 -6.40 -15.31
CA PHE A 222 -22.63 -5.44 -14.24
C PHE A 222 -22.33 -4.00 -14.71
N ILE A 223 -21.16 -3.78 -15.34
CA ILE A 223 -20.75 -2.46 -15.87
C ILE A 223 -21.80 -1.94 -16.87
N GLU A 224 -22.24 -2.79 -17.80
CA GLU A 224 -23.28 -2.43 -18.76
C GLU A 224 -24.63 -2.13 -18.11
N SER A 225 -25.00 -2.90 -17.10
CA SER A 225 -26.28 -2.71 -16.39
C SER A 225 -26.26 -1.43 -15.56
N ALA A 226 -25.17 -1.12 -14.89
CA ALA A 226 -25.01 0.10 -14.12
C ALA A 226 -25.16 1.34 -15.01
N SER A 227 -24.60 1.33 -16.21
CA SER A 227 -24.75 2.45 -17.16
C SER A 227 -26.20 2.71 -17.59
N LYS A 228 -27.04 1.69 -17.54
CA LYS A 228 -28.49 1.82 -17.87
C LYS A 228 -29.32 2.39 -16.72
N VAL A 229 -28.80 2.43 -15.50
CA VAL A 229 -29.49 2.96 -14.31
C VAL A 229 -28.84 4.22 -13.75
N ALA A 230 -28.28 5.04 -14.64
CA ALA A 230 -27.69 6.35 -14.35
C ALA A 230 -26.34 6.35 -13.59
N VAL A 231 -25.65 5.22 -13.52
CA VAL A 231 -24.26 5.21 -13.05
C VAL A 231 -23.33 5.18 -14.26
N PRO A 232 -22.64 6.26 -14.59
CA PRO A 232 -21.87 6.34 -15.82
C PRO A 232 -20.74 5.30 -15.86
N ARG A 233 -20.41 4.83 -17.05
CA ARG A 233 -19.19 4.08 -17.26
C ARG A 233 -18.02 5.08 -17.44
N VAL A 234 -17.02 4.96 -16.60
CA VAL A 234 -15.83 5.81 -16.68
C VAL A 234 -14.84 5.17 -17.65
N LYS A 235 -14.38 5.94 -18.64
CA LYS A 235 -13.40 5.48 -19.61
C LYS A 235 -12.04 5.24 -18.94
N ASP A 236 -11.61 6.19 -18.10
CA ASP A 236 -10.35 6.14 -17.39
C ASP A 236 -10.46 6.91 -16.07
N ALA A 237 -10.62 6.17 -14.97
CA ALA A 237 -10.75 6.75 -13.64
C ALA A 237 -9.45 7.40 -13.12
N TYR A 238 -8.33 7.17 -13.83
CA TYR A 238 -7.00 7.66 -13.43
C TYR A 238 -6.66 9.03 -13.98
N GLY A 239 -7.54 9.57 -14.82
CA GLY A 239 -7.43 10.91 -15.42
C GLY A 239 -8.05 12.03 -14.58
N GLY A 240 -8.60 11.71 -13.41
CA GLY A 240 -9.25 12.68 -12.51
C GLY A 240 -10.77 12.60 -12.49
N GLU A 241 -11.37 11.90 -13.45
CA GLU A 241 -12.81 11.61 -13.50
C GLU A 241 -13.03 10.16 -13.05
N ASN A 242 -13.35 9.94 -11.77
CA ASN A 242 -13.53 8.61 -11.20
C ASN A 242 -14.97 8.33 -10.70
N HIS A 243 -15.90 9.25 -10.97
CA HIS A 243 -17.31 9.08 -10.59
C HIS A 243 -18.04 8.17 -11.57
N GLY A 244 -18.23 6.90 -11.20
CA GLY A 244 -18.93 5.91 -12.01
C GLY A 244 -18.37 4.50 -11.88
N THR A 245 -18.65 3.64 -12.89
CA THR A 245 -18.19 2.24 -12.90
C THR A 245 -16.98 2.05 -13.79
N TYR A 246 -15.99 1.33 -13.27
CA TYR A 246 -14.79 0.90 -13.99
C TYR A 246 -14.16 -0.32 -13.33
N VAL A 247 -13.24 -0.98 -14.00
CA VAL A 247 -12.43 -2.04 -13.40
C VAL A 247 -11.13 -1.43 -12.92
N ALA A 248 -10.93 -1.43 -11.61
CA ALA A 248 -9.75 -0.86 -11.00
C ALA A 248 -8.47 -1.61 -11.42
N LEU A 249 -7.37 -0.87 -11.50
CA LEU A 249 -6.03 -1.43 -11.62
C LEU A 249 -5.65 -2.16 -10.34
N SER A 250 -4.75 -3.11 -10.49
CA SER A 250 -4.08 -3.76 -9.37
C SER A 250 -2.59 -3.44 -9.40
N SER A 251 -2.01 -3.21 -8.22
CA SER A 251 -0.56 -3.07 -8.05
C SER A 251 0.12 -4.43 -8.17
N MET A 252 0.26 -4.90 -9.40
CA MET A 252 0.83 -6.20 -9.75
C MET A 252 1.71 -6.10 -11.00
N ASN A 253 2.73 -6.96 -11.04
CA ASN A 253 3.54 -7.14 -12.22
C ASN A 253 2.94 -8.23 -13.12
N LYS A 254 2.47 -7.86 -14.30
CA LYS A 254 1.86 -8.77 -15.28
C LYS A 254 2.77 -9.92 -15.74
N ARG A 255 4.10 -9.79 -15.59
CA ARG A 255 5.04 -10.83 -16.05
C ARG A 255 5.02 -12.07 -15.15
N ASN A 256 4.79 -11.89 -13.84
CA ASN A 256 4.79 -12.97 -12.86
C ASN A 256 3.54 -13.00 -11.98
N TRP A 257 2.61 -12.04 -12.16
CA TRP A 257 1.38 -11.89 -11.39
C TRP A 257 1.61 -11.75 -9.88
N GLN A 258 2.75 -11.17 -9.50
CA GLN A 258 3.08 -10.90 -8.12
C GLN A 258 2.75 -9.45 -7.76
N ARG A 259 2.50 -9.22 -6.46
CA ARG A 259 2.32 -7.86 -5.91
C ARG A 259 3.52 -6.98 -6.25
N SER A 260 3.25 -5.77 -6.69
CA SER A 260 4.20 -4.68 -6.82
C SER A 260 3.94 -3.68 -5.69
N PHE A 261 4.91 -3.50 -4.79
CA PHE A 261 4.76 -2.67 -3.61
C PHE A 261 6.09 -2.00 -3.24
N SER A 262 6.08 -1.10 -2.27
CA SER A 262 7.22 -0.21 -2.08
C SER A 262 8.52 -0.93 -1.69
N ARG A 263 8.48 -2.06 -0.96
CA ARG A 263 9.71 -2.80 -0.65
C ARG A 263 10.33 -3.39 -1.92
N ASN A 264 9.59 -4.21 -2.67
CA ASN A 264 10.18 -4.91 -3.82
C ASN A 264 10.52 -3.99 -5.00
N GLU A 265 9.88 -2.82 -5.10
CA GLU A 265 10.10 -1.93 -6.24
C GLU A 265 11.00 -0.72 -5.95
N TYR A 266 11.07 -0.27 -4.70
CA TYR A 266 11.89 0.88 -4.32
C TYR A 266 13.09 0.53 -3.45
N LEU A 267 12.99 -0.46 -2.54
CA LEU A 267 14.08 -0.81 -1.64
C LEU A 267 14.96 -1.93 -2.18
N ASP A 268 14.37 -3.05 -2.59
CA ASP A 268 15.14 -4.23 -2.99
C ASP A 268 16.16 -3.93 -4.12
N PRO A 269 15.81 -3.12 -5.15
CA PRO A 269 16.76 -2.78 -6.22
C PRO A 269 17.95 -1.91 -5.79
N ILE A 270 17.91 -1.32 -4.59
CA ILE A 270 18.92 -0.40 -4.08
C ILE A 270 19.53 -0.87 -2.75
N SER A 271 19.29 -2.12 -2.39
CA SER A 271 19.71 -2.69 -1.10
C SER A 271 21.24 -2.72 -0.88
N ASP A 272 22.03 -2.48 -1.92
CA ASP A 272 23.48 -2.44 -1.90
C ASP A 272 24.07 -1.02 -1.75
N ARG A 273 23.24 0.02 -1.70
CA ARG A 273 23.72 1.40 -1.55
C ARG A 273 24.41 1.61 -0.20
N ASN A 274 25.64 2.08 -0.24
CA ASN A 274 26.45 2.31 0.98
C ASN A 274 25.98 3.51 1.81
N ASN A 275 25.26 4.44 1.22
CA ASN A 275 24.72 5.65 1.86
C ASN A 275 23.28 5.48 2.38
N LEU A 276 22.73 4.26 2.35
CA LEU A 276 21.41 3.92 2.87
C LEU A 276 21.54 2.88 3.98
N GLN A 277 20.97 3.16 5.15
CA GLN A 277 20.81 2.20 6.25
C GLN A 277 19.32 2.02 6.58
N VAL A 278 18.87 0.77 6.70
CA VAL A 278 17.50 0.43 7.05
C VAL A 278 17.52 -0.45 8.30
N LEU A 279 16.97 0.07 9.38
CA LEU A 279 16.82 -0.60 10.66
C LEU A 279 15.37 -1.08 10.81
N THR A 280 15.16 -2.37 11.03
CA THR A 280 13.83 -2.99 11.23
C THR A 280 13.65 -3.47 12.66
N GLY A 281 12.38 -3.65 13.09
CA GLY A 281 12.04 -4.09 14.44
C GLY A 281 12.23 -3.02 15.51
N HIS A 282 12.32 -1.73 15.13
CA HIS A 282 12.54 -0.63 16.05
C HIS A 282 11.50 0.47 15.89
N LEU A 283 10.85 0.81 16.98
CA LEU A 283 9.83 1.85 17.05
C LEU A 283 10.47 3.19 17.42
N VAL A 284 10.23 4.19 16.59
CA VAL A 284 10.55 5.58 16.95
C VAL A 284 9.56 6.04 18.00
N THR A 285 10.07 6.55 19.12
CA THR A 285 9.29 6.98 20.28
C THR A 285 9.01 8.47 20.28
N GLN A 286 10.01 9.28 19.86
CA GLN A 286 9.93 10.75 19.88
C GLN A 286 10.84 11.37 18.84
N VAL A 287 10.50 12.60 18.42
CA VAL A 287 11.38 13.50 17.69
C VAL A 287 12.16 14.36 18.68
N ILE A 288 13.45 14.53 18.43
CA ILE A 288 14.35 15.39 19.22
C ILE A 288 14.34 16.79 18.62
N PHE A 289 14.21 17.80 19.46
CA PHE A 289 14.19 19.20 19.03
C PHE A 289 15.34 19.99 19.69
N ASP A 290 16.02 20.80 18.88
CA ASP A 290 16.77 21.95 19.39
C ASP A 290 15.79 23.09 19.68
N ARG A 291 15.80 23.56 20.93
CA ARG A 291 14.97 24.66 21.45
C ARG A 291 15.82 25.82 21.97
N SER A 292 17.09 25.90 21.56
CA SER A 292 18.01 26.96 21.97
C SER A 292 17.51 28.35 21.53
N ASP A 293 16.83 28.41 20.38
CA ASP A 293 16.07 29.60 19.95
C ASP A 293 14.56 29.34 20.18
N LYS A 294 13.97 30.10 21.10
CA LYS A 294 12.53 30.00 21.41
C LYS A 294 11.60 30.30 20.25
N ASN A 295 12.09 31.04 19.24
CA ASN A 295 11.34 31.40 18.06
C ASN A 295 11.53 30.43 16.89
N HIS A 296 12.47 29.48 17.03
CA HIS A 296 12.82 28.54 15.97
C HIS A 296 13.12 27.16 16.54
N VAL A 297 12.11 26.30 16.54
CA VAL A 297 12.24 24.91 16.96
C VAL A 297 12.70 24.07 15.77
N GLN A 298 13.82 23.37 15.90
CA GLN A 298 14.38 22.53 14.84
C GLN A 298 14.42 21.06 15.26
N ALA A 299 13.89 20.16 14.41
CA ALA A 299 14.06 18.74 14.59
C ALA A 299 15.51 18.33 14.26
N THR A 300 16.17 17.64 15.20
CA THR A 300 17.60 17.27 15.11
C THR A 300 17.84 15.78 15.14
N GLY A 301 16.82 14.96 15.35
CA GLY A 301 16.94 13.51 15.41
C GLY A 301 15.69 12.85 15.95
N VAL A 302 15.81 11.56 16.27
CA VAL A 302 14.73 10.78 16.88
C VAL A 302 15.28 9.83 17.95
N HIS A 303 14.45 9.53 18.94
CA HIS A 303 14.61 8.42 19.87
C HIS A 303 13.92 7.17 19.31
N TYR A 304 14.54 6.01 19.50
CA TYR A 304 13.96 4.73 19.05
C TYR A 304 14.38 3.57 19.94
N LYS A 305 13.58 2.49 19.96
CA LYS A 305 13.87 1.26 20.71
C LYS A 305 13.20 0.04 20.09
N ALA A 306 13.72 -1.16 20.34
CA ALA A 306 13.16 -2.40 19.84
C ALA A 306 11.92 -2.84 20.63
N SER A 307 11.91 -2.67 21.96
CA SER A 307 10.78 -2.96 22.82
C SER A 307 10.62 -1.94 23.95
N VAL A 308 9.52 -2.04 24.69
CA VAL A 308 9.21 -1.11 25.78
C VAL A 308 10.26 -1.17 26.89
N ASP A 309 10.83 -2.34 27.13
CA ASP A 309 11.76 -2.60 28.22
C ASP A 309 13.24 -2.47 27.82
N GLU A 310 13.52 -2.15 26.53
CA GLU A 310 14.89 -1.99 26.07
C GLU A 310 15.41 -0.56 26.20
N VAL A 311 16.74 -0.46 26.10
CA VAL A 311 17.46 0.82 26.13
C VAL A 311 16.98 1.68 24.95
N GLU A 312 16.74 2.94 25.22
CA GLU A 312 16.43 3.92 24.19
C GLU A 312 17.71 4.40 23.50
N HIS A 313 17.67 4.36 22.18
CA HIS A 313 18.74 4.77 21.28
C HIS A 313 18.42 6.12 20.63
N THR A 314 19.43 6.75 20.08
CA THR A 314 19.30 8.06 19.43
C THR A 314 19.97 8.04 18.06
N VAL A 315 19.33 8.62 17.05
CA VAL A 315 19.96 8.93 15.75
C VAL A 315 19.69 10.38 15.39
N HIS A 316 20.71 11.05 14.85
CA HIS A 316 20.66 12.46 14.52
C HIS A 316 20.44 12.71 13.03
N ALA A 317 19.74 13.80 12.70
CA ALA A 317 19.50 14.26 11.34
C ALA A 317 20.21 15.60 11.10
N ASN A 318 21.08 15.66 10.09
CA ASN A 318 21.79 16.89 9.72
C ASN A 318 20.93 17.84 8.89
N LYS A 319 19.97 17.30 8.13
CA LYS A 319 19.08 18.07 7.24
C LYS A 319 17.63 17.98 7.67
N GLU A 320 17.05 16.76 7.69
CA GLU A 320 15.64 16.61 8.00
C GLU A 320 15.33 15.30 8.72
N VAL A 321 14.35 15.35 9.63
CA VAL A 321 13.57 14.20 10.14
C VAL A 321 12.27 14.13 9.35
N ILE A 322 12.01 12.99 8.70
CA ILE A 322 10.84 12.82 7.83
C ILE A 322 9.91 11.74 8.40
N LEU A 323 8.73 12.14 8.84
CA LEU A 323 7.75 11.23 9.43
C LEU A 323 6.89 10.57 8.35
N CYS A 324 7.09 9.26 8.18
CA CYS A 324 6.37 8.38 7.26
C CYS A 324 5.70 7.21 7.99
N ALA A 325 5.33 7.40 9.27
CA ALA A 325 4.78 6.36 10.13
C ALA A 325 3.29 6.04 9.87
N GLY A 326 2.69 6.64 8.84
CA GLY A 326 1.31 6.44 8.43
C GLY A 326 0.32 7.37 9.15
N ALA A 327 -0.95 7.30 8.73
CA ALA A 327 -1.99 8.23 9.16
C ALA A 327 -2.32 8.17 10.66
N ILE A 328 -2.00 7.06 11.33
CA ILE A 328 -2.27 6.88 12.77
C ILE A 328 -1.01 7.20 13.59
N ASN A 329 0.14 6.64 13.23
CA ASN A 329 1.34 6.78 14.06
C ASN A 329 2.08 8.09 13.86
N THR A 330 1.99 8.73 12.68
CA THR A 330 2.62 10.04 12.47
C THR A 330 2.08 11.09 13.44
N PRO A 331 0.75 11.31 13.57
CA PRO A 331 0.23 12.23 14.57
C PRO A 331 0.53 11.78 16.00
N GLN A 332 0.55 10.48 16.28
CA GLN A 332 0.92 9.98 17.61
C GLN A 332 2.35 10.36 17.97
N ILE A 333 3.33 10.15 17.06
CA ILE A 333 4.73 10.54 17.29
C ILE A 333 4.84 12.05 17.50
N LEU A 334 4.14 12.86 16.70
CA LEU A 334 4.11 14.32 16.88
C LEU A 334 3.59 14.71 18.27
N GLN A 335 2.47 14.12 18.71
CA GLN A 335 1.88 14.39 20.03
C GLN A 335 2.83 13.94 21.15
N LEU A 336 3.41 12.76 21.07
CA LEU A 336 4.40 12.27 22.04
C LEU A 336 5.66 13.16 22.08
N SER A 337 5.93 13.90 21.03
CA SER A 337 7.05 14.85 20.91
C SER A 337 6.67 16.28 21.29
N GLY A 338 5.46 16.50 21.80
CA GLY A 338 4.99 17.81 22.25
C GLY A 338 4.41 18.71 21.12
N ILE A 339 4.06 18.13 19.97
CA ILE A 339 3.41 18.86 18.85
C ILE A 339 1.97 18.37 18.72
N GLY A 340 0.99 19.18 19.10
CA GLY A 340 -0.43 18.84 19.10
C GLY A 340 -1.24 19.86 19.85
N SER A 341 -2.52 19.54 20.13
CA SER A 341 -3.36 20.38 20.98
C SER A 341 -2.76 20.52 22.38
N SER A 342 -2.51 21.75 22.83
CA SER A 342 -1.97 22.02 24.17
C SER A 342 -2.83 21.42 25.28
N ASP A 343 -4.15 21.44 25.13
CA ASP A 343 -5.06 20.83 26.11
C ASP A 343 -4.89 19.29 26.19
N LEU A 344 -4.69 18.63 25.05
CA LEU A 344 -4.43 17.19 25.00
C LEU A 344 -3.09 16.86 25.63
N LEU A 345 -2.03 17.56 25.22
CA LEU A 345 -0.67 17.33 25.71
C LEU A 345 -0.58 17.51 27.21
N ASN A 346 -1.12 18.61 27.75
CA ASN A 346 -1.14 18.91 29.19
C ASN A 346 -1.89 17.85 30.00
N ARG A 347 -3.02 17.30 29.49
CA ARG A 347 -3.74 16.21 30.16
C ARG A 347 -2.90 14.94 30.31
N HIS A 348 -1.93 14.72 29.42
CA HIS A 348 -1.02 13.58 29.44
C HIS A 348 0.34 13.89 30.05
N GLY A 349 0.57 15.10 30.59
CA GLY A 349 1.84 15.49 31.18
C GLY A 349 2.97 15.63 30.15
N ILE A 350 2.64 15.92 28.91
CA ILE A 350 3.60 16.15 27.82
C ILE A 350 3.84 17.65 27.66
N ASP A 351 5.11 18.05 27.71
CA ASP A 351 5.50 19.45 27.48
C ASP A 351 5.11 19.92 26.08
N VAL A 352 4.46 21.08 26.00
CA VAL A 352 4.06 21.66 24.72
C VAL A 352 5.28 22.29 24.04
N VAL A 353 5.64 21.75 22.88
CA VAL A 353 6.68 22.30 21.99
C VAL A 353 6.04 23.25 20.98
N VAL A 354 4.97 22.80 20.33
CA VAL A 354 4.17 23.60 19.39
C VAL A 354 2.70 23.27 19.61
N ASP A 355 1.91 24.29 19.93
CA ASP A 355 0.45 24.14 19.98
C ASP A 355 -0.12 24.09 18.56
N LEU A 356 -0.48 22.88 18.12
CA LEU A 356 -1.00 22.59 16.78
C LEU A 356 -2.22 21.66 16.88
N PRO A 357 -3.41 22.21 17.17
CA PRO A 357 -4.58 21.42 17.52
C PRO A 357 -5.11 20.52 16.39
N GLY A 358 -4.72 20.76 15.13
CA GLY A 358 -5.09 19.92 14.00
C GLY A 358 -4.37 18.56 13.94
N VAL A 359 -3.32 18.33 14.73
CA VAL A 359 -2.58 17.06 14.72
C VAL A 359 -3.43 15.94 15.32
N GLY A 360 -3.69 14.90 14.53
CA GLY A 360 -4.50 13.75 14.93
C GLY A 360 -6.01 13.94 14.75
N GLU A 361 -6.46 15.12 14.30
CA GLU A 361 -7.86 15.41 14.08
C GLU A 361 -8.30 15.11 12.63
N ASN A 362 -9.62 15.06 12.41
CA ASN A 362 -10.26 14.90 11.11
C ASN A 362 -9.83 13.64 10.31
N LEU A 363 -9.50 12.56 11.02
CA LEU A 363 -9.20 11.29 10.36
C LEU A 363 -10.46 10.76 9.66
N GLN A 364 -10.36 10.50 8.36
CA GLN A 364 -11.41 9.98 7.51
C GLN A 364 -10.93 8.71 6.79
N ASP A 365 -11.88 7.87 6.40
CA ASP A 365 -11.61 6.69 5.58
C ASP A 365 -12.75 6.50 4.57
N HIS A 366 -12.45 5.81 3.46
CA HIS A 366 -13.45 5.50 2.45
C HIS A 366 -14.50 4.54 2.97
N ILE A 367 -15.77 4.81 2.64
CA ILE A 367 -16.87 3.90 2.92
C ILE A 367 -16.83 2.78 1.88
N SER A 368 -16.70 1.55 2.34
CA SER A 368 -16.76 0.35 1.50
C SER A 368 -17.90 -0.55 1.96
N PHE A 369 -18.71 -1.00 1.02
CA PHE A 369 -19.73 -2.00 1.27
C PHE A 369 -19.80 -3.02 0.15
N GLY A 370 -20.09 -4.27 0.51
CA GLY A 370 -20.22 -5.37 -0.45
C GLY A 370 -21.69 -5.62 -0.78
N LEU A 371 -21.97 -5.83 -2.05
CA LEU A 371 -23.27 -6.33 -2.52
C LEU A 371 -23.08 -7.76 -3.01
N SER A 372 -23.91 -8.68 -2.50
CA SER A 372 -23.88 -10.08 -2.92
C SER A 372 -25.14 -10.39 -3.75
N PHE A 373 -24.92 -10.98 -4.91
CA PHE A 373 -26.00 -11.37 -5.82
C PHE A 373 -25.98 -12.88 -6.02
N ARG A 374 -27.18 -13.49 -6.04
CA ARG A 374 -27.30 -14.89 -6.45
C ARG A 374 -27.33 -14.96 -7.97
N VAL A 375 -26.41 -15.69 -8.57
CA VAL A 375 -26.40 -15.95 -10.00
C VAL A 375 -27.46 -16.97 -10.38
N LYS A 376 -28.13 -16.75 -11.51
CA LYS A 376 -29.16 -17.67 -12.03
C LYS A 376 -28.56 -18.92 -12.67
N ASN A 377 -27.34 -18.82 -13.18
CA ASN A 377 -26.67 -19.91 -13.89
C ASN A 377 -25.23 -20.08 -13.35
N ASP A 378 -24.98 -21.21 -12.68
CA ASP A 378 -23.70 -21.51 -12.03
C ASP A 378 -22.53 -21.70 -13.03
N LYS A 379 -22.81 -21.80 -14.33
CA LYS A 379 -21.77 -21.95 -15.37
C LYS A 379 -20.98 -20.67 -15.61
N ASP A 380 -21.52 -19.52 -15.23
CA ASP A 380 -20.90 -18.21 -15.46
C ASP A 380 -20.06 -17.72 -14.28
N VAL A 381 -19.99 -18.50 -13.21
CA VAL A 381 -19.20 -18.19 -12.01
C VAL A 381 -18.07 -19.17 -11.92
N ALA A 382 -16.86 -18.69 -12.00
CA ALA A 382 -15.70 -19.56 -11.78
C ALA A 382 -15.59 -19.90 -10.30
N PRO A 383 -15.52 -21.17 -9.94
CA PRO A 383 -15.18 -21.54 -8.59
C PRO A 383 -13.76 -21.05 -8.30
N GLN A 384 -13.58 -20.39 -7.18
CA GLN A 384 -12.26 -20.11 -6.63
C GLN A 384 -11.69 -21.43 -6.10
N GLN A 385 -11.07 -22.20 -6.95
CA GLN A 385 -10.34 -23.39 -6.53
C GLN A 385 -8.93 -23.00 -6.15
N ILE A 386 -8.64 -23.10 -4.86
CA ILE A 386 -7.27 -23.05 -4.37
C ILE A 386 -6.67 -24.42 -4.58
N THR A 387 -5.61 -24.44 -5.35
CA THR A 387 -4.96 -25.69 -5.74
C THR A 387 -3.83 -26.06 -4.77
N GLY A 388 -3.43 -25.15 -3.88
CA GLY A 388 -2.23 -25.26 -3.07
C GLY A 388 -0.94 -25.04 -3.87
N ASN A 389 -1.04 -24.80 -5.17
CA ASN A 389 0.09 -24.44 -6.00
C ASN A 389 0.23 -22.92 -6.08
N LYS A 390 1.24 -22.36 -5.41
CA LYS A 390 1.47 -20.91 -5.30
C LYS A 390 1.41 -20.17 -6.64
N LYS A 391 1.92 -20.76 -7.73
CA LYS A 391 1.91 -20.15 -9.07
C LYS A 391 0.51 -20.10 -9.68
N THR A 392 -0.21 -21.23 -9.62
CA THR A 392 -1.58 -21.33 -10.14
C THR A 392 -2.51 -20.42 -9.33
N ASP A 393 -2.38 -20.45 -8.01
CA ASP A 393 -3.19 -19.64 -7.11
C ASP A 393 -2.89 -18.16 -7.26
N SER A 394 -1.66 -17.75 -7.48
CA SER A 394 -1.28 -16.37 -7.81
C SER A 394 -1.96 -15.90 -9.11
N TYR A 395 -1.97 -16.74 -10.15
CA TYR A 395 -2.63 -16.42 -11.41
C TYR A 395 -4.15 -16.34 -11.27
N VAL A 396 -4.78 -17.32 -10.62
CA VAL A 396 -6.24 -17.38 -10.43
C VAL A 396 -6.73 -16.25 -9.51
N ASN A 397 -5.99 -15.95 -8.44
CA ASN A 397 -6.40 -14.92 -7.47
C ASN A 397 -6.07 -13.48 -7.91
N SER A 398 -5.22 -13.30 -8.91
CA SER A 398 -5.13 -12.02 -9.62
C SER A 398 -6.44 -11.68 -10.34
N ALA A 399 -7.38 -12.61 -10.36
CA ALA A 399 -8.71 -12.48 -10.97
C ALA A 399 -9.79 -11.88 -10.07
N VAL A 400 -9.49 -11.54 -8.82
CA VAL A 400 -10.48 -10.84 -7.97
C VAL A 400 -10.70 -9.45 -8.54
N SER A 401 -11.72 -9.36 -9.40
CA SER A 401 -12.17 -8.09 -9.96
C SER A 401 -13.11 -7.45 -8.96
N TYR A 402 -12.70 -6.32 -8.44
CA TYR A 402 -13.58 -5.47 -7.68
C TYR A 402 -14.12 -4.38 -8.60
N VAL A 403 -15.40 -4.19 -8.58
CA VAL A 403 -16.05 -3.01 -9.15
C VAL A 403 -16.10 -1.99 -8.02
N ASN A 404 -15.31 -0.96 -8.13
CA ASN A 404 -15.28 0.09 -7.13
C ASN A 404 -16.42 1.07 -7.43
N PHE A 405 -17.30 1.29 -6.45
CA PHE A 405 -18.19 2.42 -6.43
C PHE A 405 -17.55 3.48 -5.55
N GLU A 406 -16.72 4.32 -6.11
CA GLU A 406 -16.30 5.50 -5.40
C GLU A 406 -17.40 6.54 -5.44
N SER A 407 -17.84 6.85 -4.24
CA SER A 407 -18.63 7.96 -3.74
C SER A 407 -19.78 8.49 -4.60
N LEU A 408 -20.95 8.22 -4.10
CA LEU A 408 -22.17 9.04 -4.31
C LEU A 408 -22.37 10.08 -3.18
N PHE A 409 -21.25 10.69 -2.67
CA PHE A 409 -21.35 11.75 -1.65
C PHE A 409 -20.32 12.83 -1.88
#